data_c715302b3b1548400f291415138aa938
#
_entry.id   c715302b3b1548400f291415138aa938
#
_cell.length_a   1.000
_cell.length_b   1.000
_cell.length_c   1.000
_cell.angle_alpha   90.00
_cell.angle_beta   90.00
_cell.angle_gamma   90.00
#
_symmetry.space_group_name_H-M   'P 1'
#
loop_
_entity.id
_entity.type
_entity.pdbx_description
1 polymer ?
#
loop_
_entity_poly.entity_id
_entity_poly.type
_entity_poly.pdbx_seq_one_letter_code
_entity_poly.pdbx_strand_id
1 'polypeptide(L)'
;MNPRILLLSLVLILSSFKTNSKSNYLVTDYGIIGDAKTLNTSAIQNLIDQVSEKGGGKIIFPAGKFLSGSIELKDDIELYFEAEAVLLGSKNPFDYKKVVSKDTLPTRHGTALISAPLRNNIKLTGSGTINGQGGYLALALDSLYYADPDAYFKISKSYNERRKRPNEGGRPNLIFLNQSKNIQIKGVTLKNGAEWVTKIELCDSIEIDQIKLDAKK
;
A
#
# COMPACT_ATOMS: atom_id res chain seq x y z
N MET A 1 48.76 -50.21 33.62
CA MET A 1 48.22 -49.82 32.33
C MET A 1 46.85 -49.20 32.53
N ASN A 2 46.74 -47.88 32.44
CA ASN A 2 45.50 -47.16 32.65
C ASN A 2 44.78 -46.98 31.31
N PRO A 3 43.50 -47.38 31.17
CA PRO A 3 42.73 -46.98 30.01
C PRO A 3 42.16 -45.57 30.24
N ARG A 4 42.51 -44.65 29.37
CA ARG A 4 41.97 -43.30 29.29
C ARG A 4 40.52 -43.39 28.75
N ILE A 5 39.55 -43.03 29.58
CA ILE A 5 38.18 -42.85 29.19
C ILE A 5 38.06 -41.51 28.47
N LEU A 6 37.81 -41.58 27.16
CA LEU A 6 37.55 -40.42 26.32
C LEU A 6 36.07 -40.03 26.46
N LEU A 7 35.79 -39.00 27.24
CA LEU A 7 34.42 -38.40 27.30
C LEU A 7 34.18 -37.56 26.04
N LEU A 8 33.40 -38.07 25.09
CA LEU A 8 32.84 -37.29 24.00
C LEU A 8 31.67 -36.44 24.55
N SER A 9 31.92 -35.15 24.77
CA SER A 9 30.84 -34.19 25.05
C SER A 9 30.10 -33.86 23.73
N LEU A 10 28.95 -34.51 23.54
CA LEU A 10 28.03 -34.18 22.48
C LEU A 10 27.34 -32.85 22.79
N VAL A 11 27.85 -31.73 22.26
CA VAL A 11 27.19 -30.44 22.33
C VAL A 11 26.01 -30.47 21.38
N LEU A 12 24.80 -30.71 21.90
CA LEU A 12 23.55 -30.50 21.18
C LEU A 12 23.36 -28.99 20.96
N ILE A 13 23.72 -28.50 19.78
CA ILE A 13 23.30 -27.17 19.34
C ILE A 13 21.81 -27.28 19.00
N LEU A 14 20.95 -26.98 19.97
CA LEU A 14 19.55 -26.70 19.75
C LEU A 14 19.44 -25.39 18.97
N SER A 15 19.53 -25.45 17.65
CA SER A 15 19.09 -24.39 16.78
C SER A 15 17.57 -24.25 16.97
N SER A 16 17.16 -23.32 17.82
CA SER A 16 15.76 -22.91 17.95
C SER A 16 15.34 -22.36 16.58
N PHE A 17 14.74 -23.19 15.74
CA PHE A 17 13.96 -22.72 14.62
C PHE A 17 12.80 -21.92 15.22
N LYS A 18 12.98 -20.59 15.35
CA LYS A 18 11.85 -19.69 15.54
C LYS A 18 10.99 -19.82 14.28
N THR A 19 9.95 -20.62 14.37
CA THR A 19 8.83 -20.53 13.42
C THR A 19 8.26 -19.13 13.59
N ASN A 20 8.66 -18.22 12.71
CA ASN A 20 8.19 -16.85 12.68
C ASN A 20 6.75 -16.87 12.14
N SER A 21 5.78 -17.27 12.99
CA SER A 21 4.37 -17.05 12.66
C SER A 21 4.18 -15.56 12.62
N LYS A 22 3.94 -15.01 11.41
CA LYS A 22 3.69 -13.57 11.26
C LYS A 22 2.54 -13.18 12.18
N SER A 23 2.78 -12.22 13.07
CA SER A 23 1.78 -11.74 14.01
C SER A 23 0.64 -11.02 13.28
N ASN A 24 -0.57 -11.14 13.82
CA ASN A 24 -1.74 -10.45 13.32
C ASN A 24 -1.99 -9.17 14.10
N TYR A 25 -2.35 -8.10 13.40
CA TYR A 25 -2.59 -6.78 13.95
C TYR A 25 -3.95 -6.27 13.45
N LEU A 26 -4.94 -6.20 14.33
CA LEU A 26 -6.26 -5.71 13.99
C LEU A 26 -6.25 -4.18 14.03
N VAL A 27 -6.61 -3.50 12.93
CA VAL A 27 -6.46 -2.04 12.82
C VAL A 27 -7.24 -1.27 13.89
N THR A 28 -8.38 -1.78 14.34
CA THR A 28 -9.20 -1.17 15.39
C THR A 28 -8.50 -1.09 16.75
N ASP A 29 -7.58 -2.02 17.04
CA ASP A 29 -6.80 -2.02 18.28
C ASP A 29 -5.76 -0.87 18.31
N TYR A 30 -5.54 -0.23 17.18
CA TYR A 30 -4.62 0.88 16.98
C TYR A 30 -5.33 2.21 16.72
N GLY A 31 -6.61 2.31 17.08
CA GLY A 31 -7.39 3.53 16.94
C GLY A 31 -7.77 3.89 15.51
N ILE A 32 -7.67 2.95 14.56
CA ILE A 32 -8.08 3.14 13.18
C ILE A 32 -9.57 2.88 13.07
N ILE A 33 -10.34 3.88 12.60
CA ILE A 33 -11.81 3.90 12.68
C ILE A 33 -12.41 3.68 11.29
N GLY A 34 -13.31 2.70 11.19
CA GLY A 34 -13.96 2.31 9.93
C GLY A 34 -15.31 3.00 9.68
N ASP A 35 -15.40 4.33 9.88
CA ASP A 35 -16.64 5.13 9.81
C ASP A 35 -16.84 5.89 8.48
N ALA A 36 -15.96 5.73 7.51
CA ALA A 36 -15.89 6.44 6.23
C ALA A 36 -15.67 7.98 6.34
N LYS A 37 -15.35 8.50 7.51
CA LYS A 37 -15.23 9.95 7.79
C LYS A 37 -13.88 10.31 8.38
N THR A 38 -13.42 9.55 9.37
CA THR A 38 -12.15 9.76 10.05
C THR A 38 -11.00 9.46 9.11
N LEU A 39 -10.13 10.44 8.86
CA LEU A 39 -8.93 10.25 8.04
C LEU A 39 -7.88 9.47 8.84
N ASN A 40 -7.64 8.22 8.46
CA ASN A 40 -6.77 7.30 9.18
C ASN A 40 -5.34 7.22 8.61
N THR A 41 -4.97 8.03 7.65
CA THR A 41 -3.69 7.92 6.91
C THR A 41 -2.49 7.76 7.83
N SER A 42 -2.33 8.65 8.80
CA SER A 42 -1.19 8.63 9.72
C SER A 42 -1.23 7.42 10.66
N ALA A 43 -2.41 7.04 11.15
CA ALA A 43 -2.56 5.89 12.04
C ALA A 43 -2.25 4.57 11.31
N ILE A 44 -2.73 4.42 10.06
CA ILE A 44 -2.41 3.25 9.21
C ILE A 44 -0.92 3.21 8.91
N GLN A 45 -0.31 4.35 8.53
CA GLN A 45 1.12 4.39 8.23
C GLN A 45 1.96 4.03 9.45
N ASN A 46 1.65 4.59 10.61
CA ASN A 46 2.35 4.28 11.86
C ASN A 46 2.26 2.79 12.21
N LEU A 47 1.09 2.17 11.98
CA LEU A 47 0.94 0.74 12.20
C LEU A 47 1.80 -0.08 11.23
N ILE A 48 1.81 0.27 9.94
CA ILE A 48 2.67 -0.38 8.93
C ILE A 48 4.14 -0.29 9.35
N ASP A 49 4.59 0.89 9.76
CA ASP A 49 5.97 1.12 10.16
C ASP A 49 6.34 0.29 11.40
N GLN A 50 5.50 0.29 12.45
CA GLN A 50 5.70 -0.52 13.66
C GLN A 50 5.71 -2.04 13.38
N VAL A 51 4.83 -2.51 12.49
CA VAL A 51 4.77 -3.93 12.13
C VAL A 51 6.01 -4.34 11.35
N SER A 52 6.48 -3.50 10.43
CA SER A 52 7.70 -3.74 9.67
C SER A 52 8.93 -3.77 10.57
N GLU A 53 9.07 -2.85 11.53
CA GLU A 53 10.16 -2.83 12.53
C GLU A 53 10.20 -4.09 13.38
N LYS A 54 9.07 -4.76 13.59
CA LYS A 54 8.97 -6.05 14.30
C LYS A 54 9.23 -7.27 13.41
N GLY A 55 9.64 -7.06 12.16
CA GLY A 55 9.92 -8.13 11.20
C GLY A 55 8.74 -8.51 10.32
N GLY A 56 7.74 -7.63 10.22
CA GLY A 56 6.59 -7.82 9.35
C GLY A 56 5.39 -8.49 10.03
N GLY A 57 4.29 -8.58 9.30
CA GLY A 57 3.06 -9.17 9.82
C GLY A 57 1.85 -8.93 8.94
N LYS A 58 0.71 -9.42 9.44
CA LYS A 58 -0.59 -9.26 8.80
C LYS A 58 -1.39 -8.19 9.51
N ILE A 59 -1.69 -7.09 8.80
CA ILE A 59 -2.54 -5.99 9.26
C ILE A 59 -3.95 -6.25 8.74
N ILE A 60 -4.89 -6.45 9.66
CA ILE A 60 -6.24 -6.90 9.36
C ILE A 60 -7.21 -5.73 9.44
N PHE A 61 -7.90 -5.48 8.33
CA PHE A 61 -9.01 -4.55 8.24
C PHE A 61 -10.31 -5.35 8.36
N PRO A 62 -11.05 -5.24 9.47
CA PRO A 62 -12.36 -5.88 9.62
C PRO A 62 -13.43 -5.15 8.81
N ALA A 63 -14.67 -5.63 8.84
CA ALA A 63 -15.82 -4.94 8.24
C ALA A 63 -15.85 -3.46 8.65
N GLY A 64 -15.96 -2.55 7.67
CA GLY A 64 -15.93 -1.09 7.89
C GLY A 64 -15.35 -0.34 6.70
N LYS A 65 -15.43 0.99 6.74
CA LYS A 65 -14.91 1.86 5.67
C LYS A 65 -13.83 2.77 6.22
N PHE A 66 -12.58 2.44 5.95
CA PHE A 66 -11.39 3.10 6.49
C PHE A 66 -10.90 4.15 5.49
N LEU A 67 -11.23 5.43 5.76
CA LEU A 67 -10.81 6.54 4.90
C LEU A 67 -9.32 6.80 5.07
N SER A 68 -8.58 6.90 3.94
CA SER A 68 -7.14 7.15 3.93
C SER A 68 -6.70 7.95 2.72
N GLY A 69 -5.65 8.74 2.88
CA GLY A 69 -4.79 9.20 1.79
C GLY A 69 -3.71 8.18 1.48
N SER A 70 -2.57 8.64 0.94
CA SER A 70 -1.46 7.75 0.57
C SER A 70 -0.86 7.01 1.76
N ILE A 71 -0.73 5.69 1.62
CA ILE A 71 0.04 4.82 2.50
C ILE A 71 1.17 4.14 1.72
N GLU A 72 2.31 3.98 2.35
CA GLU A 72 3.47 3.28 1.80
C GLU A 72 3.71 1.98 2.56
N LEU A 73 3.65 0.87 1.85
CA LEU A 73 3.98 -0.43 2.42
C LEU A 73 5.48 -0.55 2.67
N LYS A 74 5.84 -1.34 3.64
CA LYS A 74 7.20 -1.72 4.01
C LYS A 74 7.41 -3.21 3.76
N ASP A 75 8.64 -3.66 3.93
CA ASP A 75 8.96 -5.09 3.76
C ASP A 75 8.13 -5.98 4.69
N ASP A 76 7.80 -7.16 4.20
CA ASP A 76 7.12 -8.23 4.94
C ASP A 76 5.70 -7.89 5.43
N ILE A 77 5.04 -6.90 4.82
CA ILE A 77 3.68 -6.47 5.18
C ILE A 77 2.63 -7.19 4.33
N GLU A 78 1.63 -7.72 5.01
CA GLU A 78 0.36 -8.14 4.42
C GLU A 78 -0.76 -7.22 4.90
N LEU A 79 -1.44 -6.51 3.98
CA LEU A 79 -2.74 -5.91 4.27
C LEU A 79 -3.82 -6.92 3.92
N TYR A 80 -4.57 -7.35 4.90
CA TYR A 80 -5.66 -8.29 4.75
C TYR A 80 -7.00 -7.61 4.97
N PHE A 81 -7.86 -7.71 3.99
CA PHE A 81 -9.20 -7.08 4.01
C PHE A 81 -10.26 -8.16 4.18
N GLU A 82 -10.91 -8.19 5.35
CA GLU A 82 -12.06 -9.06 5.59
C GLU A 82 -13.22 -8.74 4.65
N ALA A 83 -14.22 -9.61 4.59
CA ALA A 83 -15.46 -9.31 3.90
C ALA A 83 -16.05 -7.99 4.42
N GLU A 84 -16.58 -7.15 3.50
CA GLU A 84 -17.14 -5.81 3.80
C GLU A 84 -16.12 -4.79 4.33
N ALA A 85 -14.84 -5.13 4.45
CA ALA A 85 -13.78 -4.15 4.68
C ALA A 85 -13.56 -3.30 3.42
N VAL A 86 -13.49 -1.99 3.58
CA VAL A 86 -13.20 -1.06 2.49
C VAL A 86 -12.09 -0.12 2.90
N LEU A 87 -10.94 -0.18 2.23
CA LEU A 87 -9.98 0.92 2.26
C LEU A 87 -10.49 1.98 1.27
N LEU A 88 -10.89 3.12 1.79
CA LEU A 88 -11.53 4.19 1.03
C LEU A 88 -10.54 5.35 0.82
N GLY A 89 -10.19 5.63 -0.43
CA GLY A 89 -9.33 6.76 -0.75
C GLY A 89 -9.96 8.10 -0.44
N SER A 90 -9.17 9.06 0.03
CA SER A 90 -9.64 10.43 0.24
C SER A 90 -10.07 11.09 -1.07
N LYS A 91 -11.08 11.95 -0.99
CA LYS A 91 -11.48 12.83 -2.10
C LYS A 91 -10.65 14.11 -2.17
N ASN A 92 -9.87 14.41 -1.12
CA ASN A 92 -9.02 15.56 -1.06
C ASN A 92 -7.66 15.25 -1.71
N PRO A 93 -7.27 15.91 -2.80
CA PRO A 93 -6.01 15.64 -3.50
C PRO A 93 -4.76 15.94 -2.64
N PHE A 94 -4.87 16.77 -1.61
CA PHE A 94 -3.75 17.07 -0.71
C PHE A 94 -3.42 15.96 0.29
N ASP A 95 -4.28 14.93 0.41
CA ASP A 95 -4.02 13.76 1.24
C ASP A 95 -3.10 12.73 0.53
N TYR A 96 -2.71 13.01 -0.71
CA TYR A 96 -1.86 12.13 -1.50
C TYR A 96 -0.43 12.65 -1.60
N LYS A 97 0.52 11.82 -1.23
CA LYS A 97 1.95 12.13 -1.26
C LYS A 97 2.60 11.53 -2.51
N LYS A 98 3.61 12.23 -3.03
CA LYS A 98 4.48 11.65 -4.07
C LYS A 98 5.28 10.51 -3.47
N VAL A 99 5.31 9.40 -4.20
CA VAL A 99 6.24 8.32 -3.92
C VAL A 99 7.63 8.79 -4.36
N VAL A 100 8.49 9.09 -3.40
CA VAL A 100 9.86 9.51 -3.65
C VAL A 100 10.77 8.39 -3.19
N SER A 101 11.38 7.69 -4.14
CA SER A 101 12.55 6.87 -3.85
C SER A 101 13.76 7.54 -4.47
N LYS A 102 14.87 7.65 -3.72
CA LYS A 102 16.11 8.26 -4.20
C LYS A 102 16.73 7.48 -5.36
N ASP A 103 16.43 6.19 -5.45
CA ASP A 103 17.02 5.24 -6.39
C ASP A 103 16.04 4.76 -7.47
N THR A 104 14.85 5.31 -7.52
CA THR A 104 13.89 5.00 -8.59
C THR A 104 14.06 5.96 -9.75
N LEU A 105 13.96 5.44 -10.97
CA LEU A 105 13.81 6.26 -12.15
C LEU A 105 12.67 7.26 -11.92
N PRO A 106 12.83 8.54 -12.35
CA PRO A 106 11.77 9.52 -12.19
C PRO A 106 10.52 9.01 -12.92
N THR A 107 9.58 8.49 -12.16
CA THR A 107 8.31 8.03 -12.68
C THR A 107 7.45 9.26 -12.97
N ARG A 108 6.78 9.29 -14.10
CA ARG A 108 5.90 10.41 -14.47
C ARG A 108 4.73 10.58 -13.50
N HIS A 109 4.43 9.55 -12.71
CA HIS A 109 3.21 9.44 -11.90
C HIS A 109 3.53 8.77 -10.57
N GLY A 110 3.98 9.56 -9.63
CA GLY A 110 4.49 9.08 -8.36
C GLY A 110 3.51 9.15 -7.18
N THR A 111 2.21 9.32 -7.40
CA THR A 111 1.20 9.34 -6.32
C THR A 111 0.31 8.11 -6.40
N ALA A 112 -0.04 7.55 -5.25
CA ALA A 112 -0.96 6.42 -5.17
C ALA A 112 -1.67 6.39 -3.81
N LEU A 113 -2.80 5.68 -3.74
CA LEU A 113 -3.41 5.34 -2.45
C LEU A 113 -2.54 4.35 -1.69
N ILE A 114 -2.11 3.28 -2.37
CA ILE A 114 -1.15 2.30 -1.82
C ILE A 114 0.10 2.30 -2.69
N SER A 115 1.26 2.45 -2.08
CA SER A 115 2.54 2.37 -2.77
C SER A 115 3.50 1.42 -2.09
N ALA A 116 4.40 0.82 -2.88
CA ALA A 116 5.49 0.00 -2.38
C ALA A 116 6.73 0.21 -3.27
N PRO A 117 7.55 1.24 -3.01
CA PRO A 117 8.81 1.43 -3.72
C PRO A 117 9.94 0.64 -3.06
N LEU A 118 10.68 -0.18 -3.83
CA LEU A 118 11.84 -0.95 -3.37
C LEU A 118 11.52 -1.86 -2.17
N ARG A 119 10.40 -2.60 -2.22
CA ARG A 119 9.94 -3.45 -1.11
C ARG A 119 9.92 -4.92 -1.47
N ASN A 120 10.04 -5.75 -0.44
CA ASN A 120 9.99 -7.21 -0.58
C ASN A 120 8.84 -7.80 0.24
N ASN A 121 8.29 -8.92 -0.26
CA ASN A 121 7.28 -9.71 0.44
C ASN A 121 5.99 -8.91 0.75
N ILE A 122 5.45 -8.24 -0.25
CA ILE A 122 4.25 -7.43 -0.14
C ILE A 122 3.01 -8.26 -0.46
N LYS A 123 1.98 -8.16 0.39
CA LYS A 123 0.71 -8.84 0.15
C LYS A 123 -0.50 -7.93 0.36
N LEU A 124 -1.41 -7.98 -0.60
CA LEU A 124 -2.74 -7.37 -0.53
C LEU A 124 -3.77 -8.50 -0.71
N THR A 125 -4.40 -8.94 0.36
CA THR A 125 -5.19 -10.18 0.35
C THR A 125 -6.55 -10.02 1.03
N GLY A 126 -7.39 -11.04 0.90
CA GLY A 126 -8.73 -11.07 1.51
C GLY A 126 -9.84 -10.91 0.50
N SER A 127 -11.05 -10.63 0.96
CA SER A 127 -12.26 -10.49 0.12
C SER A 127 -12.86 -9.08 0.13
N GLY A 128 -12.21 -8.14 0.82
CA GLY A 128 -12.66 -6.76 0.91
C GLY A 128 -12.34 -5.92 -0.33
N THR A 129 -12.50 -4.62 -0.21
CA THR A 129 -12.42 -3.67 -1.32
C THR A 129 -11.38 -2.59 -1.07
N ILE A 130 -10.60 -2.25 -2.08
CA ILE A 130 -9.76 -1.05 -2.15
C ILE A 130 -10.43 -0.10 -3.15
N ASN A 131 -10.97 1.02 -2.69
CA ASN A 131 -11.74 1.97 -3.49
C ASN A 131 -11.09 3.35 -3.48
N GLY A 132 -10.56 3.76 -4.63
CA GLY A 132 -9.86 5.03 -4.77
C GLY A 132 -10.74 6.28 -4.85
N GLN A 133 -12.06 6.15 -4.98
CA GLN A 133 -12.99 7.28 -5.22
C GLN A 133 -12.58 8.17 -6.42
N GLY A 134 -11.95 7.56 -7.43
CA GLY A 134 -11.22 8.24 -8.49
C GLY A 134 -11.99 9.28 -9.28
N GLY A 135 -13.29 9.07 -9.52
CA GLY A 135 -14.11 10.06 -10.22
C GLY A 135 -14.21 11.38 -9.44
N TYR A 136 -14.42 11.33 -8.13
CA TYR A 136 -14.42 12.54 -7.28
C TYR A 136 -13.07 13.21 -7.22
N LEU A 137 -12.01 12.43 -7.11
CA LEU A 137 -10.64 12.95 -7.00
C LEU A 137 -10.19 13.58 -8.30
N ALA A 138 -10.56 12.99 -9.45
CA ALA A 138 -10.28 13.58 -10.75
C ALA A 138 -10.97 14.94 -10.92
N LEU A 139 -12.25 15.03 -10.58
CA LEU A 139 -13.00 16.29 -10.62
C LEU A 139 -12.43 17.33 -9.65
N ALA A 140 -12.01 16.92 -8.45
CA ALA A 140 -11.40 17.82 -7.47
C ALA A 140 -10.08 18.40 -8.01
N LEU A 141 -9.24 17.61 -8.67
CA LEU A 141 -8.00 18.06 -9.29
C LEU A 141 -8.24 19.00 -10.47
N ASP A 142 -9.21 18.67 -11.33
CA ASP A 142 -9.55 19.54 -12.44
C ASP A 142 -10.12 20.87 -11.94
N SER A 143 -11.00 20.85 -10.94
CA SER A 143 -11.53 22.05 -10.30
C SER A 143 -10.44 22.90 -9.64
N LEU A 144 -9.49 22.26 -8.96
CA LEU A 144 -8.36 22.92 -8.31
C LEU A 144 -7.50 23.66 -9.33
N TYR A 145 -7.23 23.06 -10.49
CA TYR A 145 -6.45 23.69 -11.55
C TYR A 145 -7.08 25.03 -12.03
N TYR A 146 -8.41 25.06 -12.21
CA TYR A 146 -9.09 26.26 -12.69
C TYR A 146 -9.33 27.28 -11.58
N ALA A 147 -9.46 26.86 -10.33
CA ALA A 147 -9.73 27.78 -9.21
C ALA A 147 -8.42 28.33 -8.59
N ASP A 148 -7.39 27.50 -8.47
CA ASP A 148 -6.09 27.84 -7.88
C ASP A 148 -4.95 27.05 -8.55
N PRO A 149 -4.45 27.56 -9.70
CA PRO A 149 -3.36 26.90 -10.44
C PRO A 149 -2.09 26.71 -9.60
N ASP A 150 -1.79 27.65 -8.70
CA ASP A 150 -0.59 27.57 -7.85
C ASP A 150 -0.69 26.40 -6.85
N ALA A 151 -1.86 26.20 -6.24
CA ALA A 151 -2.11 25.05 -5.39
C ALA A 151 -2.08 23.73 -6.18
N TYR A 152 -2.64 23.73 -7.39
CA TYR A 152 -2.58 22.57 -8.28
C TYR A 152 -1.13 22.18 -8.60
N PHE A 153 -0.28 23.16 -8.96
CA PHE A 153 1.12 22.86 -9.32
C PHE A 153 2.01 22.47 -8.13
N LYS A 154 1.57 22.63 -6.89
CA LYS A 154 2.24 22.06 -5.71
C LYS A 154 2.09 20.53 -5.66
N ILE A 155 0.95 19.99 -6.11
CA ILE A 155 0.64 18.55 -6.08
C ILE A 155 0.82 17.87 -7.44
N SER A 156 0.64 18.58 -8.54
CA SER A 156 0.81 18.07 -9.89
C SER A 156 1.75 18.99 -10.68
N LYS A 157 2.82 18.45 -11.23
CA LYS A 157 3.80 19.23 -12.01
C LYS A 157 3.51 19.24 -13.50
N SER A 158 2.34 18.80 -13.94
CA SER A 158 2.13 18.63 -15.35
C SER A 158 0.76 19.12 -15.83
N TYR A 159 0.81 19.94 -16.87
CA TYR A 159 -0.32 20.37 -17.64
C TYR A 159 -0.20 19.84 -19.06
N ASN A 160 -1.29 19.38 -19.63
CA ASN A 160 -1.29 18.90 -21.01
C ASN A 160 -1.65 20.04 -21.96
N GLU A 161 -0.66 20.74 -22.47
CA GLU A 161 -0.80 21.86 -23.42
C GLU A 161 -1.61 21.50 -24.67
N ARG A 162 -1.39 20.29 -25.20
CA ARG A 162 -2.09 19.81 -26.40
C ARG A 162 -3.59 19.64 -26.16
N ARG A 163 -3.99 19.17 -24.97
CA ARG A 163 -5.39 18.94 -24.59
C ARG A 163 -6.00 20.10 -23.83
N LYS A 164 -5.22 21.13 -23.52
CA LYS A 164 -5.62 22.30 -22.73
C LYS A 164 -6.35 21.93 -21.41
N ARG A 165 -5.84 20.94 -20.71
CA ARG A 165 -6.40 20.45 -19.45
C ARG A 165 -5.30 20.00 -18.49
N PRO A 166 -5.61 19.94 -17.16
CA PRO A 166 -4.73 19.30 -16.20
C PRO A 166 -4.31 17.91 -16.68
N ASN A 167 -3.02 17.60 -16.53
CA ASN A 167 -2.52 16.30 -16.96
C ASN A 167 -3.04 15.20 -16.01
N GLU A 168 -3.42 14.08 -16.58
CA GLU A 168 -3.79 12.87 -15.86
C GLU A 168 -2.71 12.43 -14.85
N GLY A 169 -1.45 12.81 -15.10
CA GLY A 169 -0.31 12.52 -14.20
C GLY A 169 -0.34 13.16 -12.81
N GLY A 170 -1.31 14.02 -12.50
CA GLY A 170 -1.58 14.49 -11.15
C GLY A 170 -2.53 13.62 -10.36
N ARG A 171 -3.20 12.68 -11.01
CA ARG A 171 -4.18 11.81 -10.38
C ARG A 171 -3.47 10.62 -9.75
N PRO A 172 -3.84 10.23 -8.51
CA PRO A 172 -3.24 9.09 -7.87
C PRO A 172 -3.63 7.76 -8.54
N ASN A 173 -2.66 6.87 -8.63
CA ASN A 173 -2.93 5.47 -8.89
C ASN A 173 -3.64 4.84 -7.68
N LEU A 174 -4.42 3.78 -7.86
CA LEU A 174 -4.95 3.04 -6.72
C LEU A 174 -3.82 2.27 -6.03
N ILE A 175 -3.05 1.52 -6.81
CA ILE A 175 -1.87 0.78 -6.34
C ILE A 175 -0.69 1.13 -7.25
N PHE A 176 0.46 1.45 -6.66
CA PHE A 176 1.71 1.67 -7.38
C PHE A 176 2.86 0.90 -6.74
N LEU A 177 3.36 -0.10 -7.45
CA LEU A 177 4.48 -0.96 -7.06
C LEU A 177 5.66 -0.66 -7.97
N ASN A 178 6.81 -0.37 -7.38
CA ASN A 178 8.00 0.00 -8.15
C ASN A 178 9.23 -0.69 -7.59
N GLN A 179 9.99 -1.39 -8.44
CA GLN A 179 11.23 -2.12 -8.08
C GLN A 179 11.08 -3.03 -6.86
N SER A 180 9.89 -3.61 -6.69
CA SER A 180 9.55 -4.47 -5.55
C SER A 180 9.53 -5.93 -5.97
N LYS A 181 9.72 -6.83 -5.00
CA LYS A 181 9.82 -8.27 -5.25
C LYS A 181 8.88 -9.06 -4.36
N ASN A 182 8.51 -10.24 -4.85
CA ASN A 182 7.69 -11.19 -4.13
C ASN A 182 6.35 -10.57 -3.67
N ILE A 183 5.54 -10.25 -4.66
CA ILE A 183 4.30 -9.50 -4.52
C ILE A 183 3.11 -10.45 -4.72
N GLN A 184 2.12 -10.37 -3.84
CA GLN A 184 0.87 -11.10 -3.98
C GLN A 184 -0.33 -10.16 -3.86
N ILE A 185 -1.22 -10.16 -4.85
CA ILE A 185 -2.52 -9.48 -4.80
C ILE A 185 -3.60 -10.53 -5.04
N LYS A 186 -4.38 -10.86 -3.99
CA LYS A 186 -5.29 -12.01 -4.07
C LYS A 186 -6.66 -11.74 -3.42
N GLY A 187 -7.72 -12.05 -4.16
CA GLY A 187 -9.11 -12.09 -3.68
C GLY A 187 -9.78 -10.73 -3.53
N VAL A 188 -9.02 -9.64 -3.50
CA VAL A 188 -9.54 -8.28 -3.26
C VAL A 188 -10.27 -7.70 -4.46
N THR A 189 -11.24 -6.81 -4.19
CA THR A 189 -11.88 -5.97 -5.20
C THR A 189 -11.14 -4.64 -5.31
N LEU A 190 -10.67 -4.30 -6.50
CA LEU A 190 -10.01 -3.02 -6.80
C LEU A 190 -11.00 -2.13 -7.56
N LYS A 191 -11.27 -0.93 -7.03
CA LYS A 191 -12.37 -0.10 -7.50
C LYS A 191 -11.98 1.37 -7.65
N ASN A 192 -12.47 2.00 -8.72
CA ASN A 192 -12.44 3.45 -8.93
C ASN A 192 -11.05 4.08 -8.72
N GLY A 193 -10.03 3.63 -9.44
CA GLY A 193 -8.75 4.33 -9.54
C GLY A 193 -8.93 5.70 -10.21
N ALA A 194 -8.21 6.73 -9.76
CA ALA A 194 -8.27 8.05 -10.37
C ALA A 194 -7.44 8.13 -11.66
N GLU A 195 -6.37 7.35 -11.75
CA GLU A 195 -5.59 7.13 -12.95
C GLU A 195 -5.53 5.62 -13.26
N TRP A 196 -4.50 4.91 -12.86
CA TRP A 196 -4.40 3.47 -13.03
C TRP A 196 -4.92 2.73 -11.80
N VAL A 197 -5.65 1.64 -12.01
CA VAL A 197 -6.05 0.76 -10.89
C VAL A 197 -4.84 0.05 -10.31
N THR A 198 -3.93 -0.40 -11.15
CA THR A 198 -2.67 -1.00 -10.72
C THR A 198 -1.56 -0.61 -11.68
N LYS A 199 -0.51 0.01 -11.15
CA LYS A 199 0.71 0.35 -11.85
C LYS A 199 1.86 -0.43 -11.26
N ILE A 200 2.52 -1.26 -12.07
CA ILE A 200 3.62 -2.13 -11.67
C ILE A 200 4.80 -1.84 -12.58
N GLU A 201 5.91 -1.41 -12.00
CA GLU A 201 7.11 -1.06 -12.75
C GLU A 201 8.34 -1.75 -12.15
N LEU A 202 9.13 -2.41 -13.00
CA LEU A 202 10.41 -3.04 -12.62
C LEU A 202 10.31 -4.00 -11.42
N CYS A 203 9.17 -4.63 -11.23
CA CYS A 203 8.93 -5.59 -10.16
C CYS A 203 9.24 -7.01 -10.61
N ASP A 204 9.50 -7.89 -9.64
CA ASP A 204 9.83 -9.30 -9.86
C ASP A 204 8.97 -10.19 -8.97
N SER A 205 8.67 -11.42 -9.45
CA SER A 205 7.92 -12.43 -8.69
C SER A 205 6.54 -11.94 -8.23
N ILE A 206 5.65 -11.70 -9.20
CA ILE A 206 4.31 -11.15 -8.96
C ILE A 206 3.26 -12.24 -9.16
N GLU A 207 2.40 -12.42 -8.16
CA GLU A 207 1.19 -13.22 -8.23
C GLU A 207 -0.04 -12.32 -8.11
N ILE A 208 -0.91 -12.34 -9.12
CA ILE A 208 -2.22 -11.68 -9.08
C ILE A 208 -3.28 -12.75 -9.35
N ASP A 209 -4.10 -13.03 -8.35
CA ASP A 209 -5.05 -14.13 -8.41
C ASP A 209 -6.42 -13.72 -7.84
N GLN A 210 -7.49 -14.14 -8.51
CA GLN A 210 -8.88 -13.99 -8.07
C GLN A 210 -9.27 -12.54 -7.69
N ILE A 211 -8.64 -11.55 -8.30
CA ILE A 211 -9.03 -10.15 -8.09
C ILE A 211 -10.28 -9.79 -8.90
N LYS A 212 -11.07 -8.85 -8.37
CA LYS A 212 -12.18 -8.24 -9.09
C LYS A 212 -11.83 -6.79 -9.41
N LEU A 213 -11.94 -6.40 -10.68
CA LEU A 213 -11.77 -5.01 -11.12
C LEU A 213 -13.15 -4.40 -11.36
N ASP A 214 -13.47 -3.32 -10.66
CA ASP A 214 -14.70 -2.52 -10.86
C ASP A 214 -14.30 -1.06 -11.11
N ALA A 215 -13.90 -0.79 -12.33
CA ALA A 215 -13.51 0.54 -12.79
C ALA A 215 -14.66 1.15 -13.61
N LYS A 216 -15.56 1.85 -12.94
CA LYS A 216 -16.57 2.67 -13.64
C LYS A 216 -15.90 3.93 -14.14
N LYS A 217 -16.10 4.22 -15.43
CA LYS A 217 -15.71 5.50 -16.05
C LYS A 217 -16.62 6.63 -15.59
#